data_ab10a12450bae09b77a80de1314253b4
#
_entry.id   ab10a12450bae09b77a80de1314253b4
#
_cell.length_a   1.000
_cell.length_b   1.000
_cell.length_c   1.000
_cell.angle_alpha   90.00
_cell.angle_beta   90.00
_cell.angle_gamma   90.00
#
_symmetry.space_group_name_H-M   'P 1'
#
loop_
_entity.id
_entity.type
_entity.pdbx_description
1 polymer ?
#
loop_
_entity_poly.entity_id
_entity_poly.type
_entity_poly.pdbx_seq_one_letter_code
_entity_poly.pdbx_strand_id
1 'polypeptide(L)'
;MPRTRLVWQLFAALCVLVAGVFAVGSWLTSVEMARRADEASFRRLEDAAALVAAGVAAGDGSPQTTVAVARRFAAIRGLEIDSVDRTTPSAGDRDPAEVTGRSRRYDAASGRRLLSVTEAVEAGPAAGTLVRVTLDSREADLQLARGQRTLLAWQLVWAAAAVALGYLVAMRIARPVEELSRAAARLAGGADAVPMPGVETRELADLATAIGTLHSQLVERGLTIGRQGTQQQAVLGSMIEGVLAIDSRQRIVSINGAAADLLGLDAAAAIGRPLQDTVRNADLRRFALLAIDCRGPVEDDLLLRGPRDRTIRVRGTALRDVSGAGGAVIVLNDVTDIQHLENVRRDFVANVSHELKTPVASIKGFVETLLDGAADDPDDARRFLLIIARQADRLGAIIEDLLSLSRIEQQEGAGSLPMERVPLAMVVGTVIADCLPRARDRDIELVGDCPPGLEADVNAPLLEQALINLVDNAIKFSEPGRRIWISAATDAAATTPPLLSLAVRDEGCGIEAEHLPRLFERFYRIDRGRSRRLGGTGLGLSIVKHIAQAHGGTVAVESQPGVGSEFTLRLPLRAAV
;
A
#
# COMPACT_ATOMS: atom_id res chain seq x y z
N MET A 1 -28.68 17.75 25.91
CA MET A 1 -30.10 17.87 25.55
C MET A 1 -30.42 16.74 24.59
N PRO A 2 -31.43 15.90 24.87
CA PRO A 2 -31.82 14.86 23.91
C PRO A 2 -32.31 15.56 22.65
N ARG A 3 -31.63 15.32 21.53
CA ARG A 3 -32.09 15.74 20.21
C ARG A 3 -33.41 15.04 19.96
N THR A 4 -34.54 15.72 20.27
CA THR A 4 -35.85 15.27 19.84
C THR A 4 -35.76 15.05 18.34
N ARG A 5 -36.06 13.82 17.93
CA ARG A 5 -35.89 13.42 16.52
C ARG A 5 -36.74 14.36 15.66
N LEU A 6 -36.19 14.87 14.59
CA LEU A 6 -36.81 15.85 13.67
C LEU A 6 -38.27 15.47 13.35
N VAL A 7 -38.52 14.19 13.21
CA VAL A 7 -39.83 13.62 12.94
C VAL A 7 -40.83 13.91 14.03
N TRP A 8 -40.46 13.78 15.31
CA TRP A 8 -41.34 14.10 16.44
C TRP A 8 -41.59 15.59 16.56
N GLN A 9 -40.64 16.43 16.17
CA GLN A 9 -40.82 17.88 16.09
C GLN A 9 -41.81 18.26 14.99
N LEU A 10 -41.68 17.67 13.80
CA LEU A 10 -42.60 17.88 12.67
C LEU A 10 -44.02 17.34 13.02
N PHE A 11 -44.12 16.17 13.64
CA PHE A 11 -45.39 15.61 14.09
C PHE A 11 -46.04 16.50 15.14
N ALA A 12 -45.30 16.96 16.13
CA ALA A 12 -45.80 17.89 17.14
C ALA A 12 -46.28 19.22 16.52
N ALA A 13 -45.54 19.77 15.59
CA ALA A 13 -45.92 21.00 14.85
C ALA A 13 -47.22 20.76 14.05
N LEU A 14 -47.36 19.61 13.38
CA LEU A 14 -48.57 19.25 12.65
C LEU A 14 -49.77 19.12 13.62
N CYS A 15 -49.60 18.47 14.76
CA CYS A 15 -50.65 18.35 15.78
C CYS A 15 -51.09 19.72 16.29
N VAL A 16 -50.17 20.65 16.55
CA VAL A 16 -50.46 22.00 16.97
C VAL A 16 -51.21 22.77 15.88
N LEU A 17 -50.78 22.65 14.64
CA LEU A 17 -51.45 23.27 13.51
C LEU A 17 -52.87 22.75 13.30
N VAL A 18 -53.07 21.43 13.35
CA VAL A 18 -54.38 20.79 13.24
C VAL A 18 -55.28 21.25 14.38
N ALA A 19 -54.80 21.25 15.65
CA ALA A 19 -55.54 21.73 16.80
C ALA A 19 -55.93 23.18 16.65
N GLY A 20 -55.04 24.05 16.17
CA GLY A 20 -55.28 25.45 15.93
C GLY A 20 -56.39 25.70 14.87
N VAL A 21 -56.32 24.95 13.76
CA VAL A 21 -57.34 25.07 12.67
C VAL A 21 -58.70 24.62 13.19
N PHE A 22 -58.78 23.49 13.95
CA PHE A 22 -60.02 23.03 14.53
C PHE A 22 -60.56 23.99 15.60
N ALA A 23 -59.73 24.59 16.44
CA ALA A 23 -60.12 25.56 17.43
C ALA A 23 -60.71 26.81 16.81
N VAL A 24 -60.05 27.40 15.80
CA VAL A 24 -60.54 28.57 15.05
C VAL A 24 -61.82 28.24 14.31
N GLY A 25 -61.86 27.10 13.61
CA GLY A 25 -63.09 26.64 12.93
C GLY A 25 -64.27 26.44 13.87
N SER A 26 -64.04 25.83 15.06
CA SER A 26 -65.05 25.68 16.09
C SER A 26 -65.56 26.99 16.62
N TRP A 27 -64.65 27.92 16.87
CA TRP A 27 -65.03 29.24 17.35
C TRP A 27 -65.88 30.01 16.30
N LEU A 28 -65.45 30.04 15.05
CA LEU A 28 -66.19 30.70 13.94
C LEU A 28 -67.57 30.09 13.75
N THR A 29 -67.68 28.75 13.67
CA THR A 29 -68.97 28.08 13.48
C THR A 29 -69.90 28.29 14.67
N SER A 30 -69.37 28.31 15.91
CA SER A 30 -70.13 28.58 17.12
C SER A 30 -70.71 29.97 17.14
N VAL A 31 -69.87 31.01 16.76
CA VAL A 31 -70.30 32.39 16.70
C VAL A 31 -71.36 32.59 15.58
N GLU A 32 -71.17 31.99 14.44
CA GLU A 32 -72.12 32.09 13.32
C GLU A 32 -73.46 31.39 13.61
N MET A 33 -73.44 30.23 14.28
CA MET A 33 -74.64 29.53 14.72
C MET A 33 -75.42 30.34 15.74
N ALA A 34 -74.74 30.93 16.71
CA ALA A 34 -75.34 31.79 17.72
C ALA A 34 -76.02 33.01 17.08
N ARG A 35 -75.33 33.64 16.14
CA ARG A 35 -75.86 34.80 15.36
C ARG A 35 -77.11 34.45 14.56
N ARG A 36 -77.08 33.33 13.83
CA ARG A 36 -78.25 32.84 13.02
C ARG A 36 -79.42 32.50 13.89
N ALA A 37 -79.20 31.85 15.05
CA ALA A 37 -80.26 31.50 15.96
C ALA A 37 -80.91 32.76 16.57
N ASP A 38 -80.12 33.76 16.95
CA ASP A 38 -80.58 35.06 17.42
C ASP A 38 -81.43 35.78 16.34
N GLU A 39 -80.92 35.84 15.12
CA GLU A 39 -81.63 36.47 13.99
C GLU A 39 -82.96 35.74 13.66
N ALA A 40 -82.95 34.42 13.70
CA ALA A 40 -84.18 33.64 13.50
C ALA A 40 -85.19 33.88 14.61
N SER A 41 -84.71 34.00 15.85
CA SER A 41 -85.56 34.31 17.00
C SER A 41 -86.12 35.73 16.93
N PHE A 42 -85.31 36.72 16.53
CA PHE A 42 -85.79 38.10 16.34
C PHE A 42 -86.82 38.16 15.19
N ARG A 43 -86.67 37.56 14.06
CA ARG A 43 -87.65 37.51 12.96
C ARG A 43 -88.99 36.97 13.44
N ARG A 44 -89.01 35.86 14.21
CA ARG A 44 -90.22 35.32 14.78
C ARG A 44 -90.89 36.28 15.75
N LEU A 45 -90.10 37.02 16.55
CA LEU A 45 -90.56 38.02 17.45
C LEU A 45 -91.17 39.26 16.72
N GLU A 46 -90.53 39.72 15.63
CA GLU A 46 -91.03 40.78 14.78
C GLU A 46 -92.38 40.44 14.14
N ASP A 47 -92.45 39.19 13.54
CA ASP A 47 -93.74 38.75 13.02
C ASP A 47 -94.81 38.65 14.09
N ALA A 48 -94.48 38.25 15.29
CA ALA A 48 -95.37 38.16 16.41
C ALA A 48 -95.75 39.56 16.93
N ALA A 49 -94.81 40.48 17.02
CA ALA A 49 -95.05 41.86 17.48
C ALA A 49 -95.94 42.60 16.49
N ALA A 50 -95.71 42.48 15.21
CA ALA A 50 -96.53 43.06 14.18
C ALA A 50 -98.01 42.54 14.22
N LEU A 51 -98.17 41.22 14.41
CA LEU A 51 -99.48 40.58 14.58
C LEU A 51 -100.23 41.03 15.83
N VAL A 52 -99.48 41.12 16.96
CA VAL A 52 -100.04 41.65 18.21
C VAL A 52 -100.38 43.12 18.07
N ALA A 53 -99.52 43.93 17.44
CA ALA A 53 -99.78 45.36 17.18
C ALA A 53 -101.05 45.56 16.27
N ALA A 54 -101.19 44.70 15.23
CA ALA A 54 -102.38 44.74 14.35
C ALA A 54 -103.62 44.34 15.08
N GLY A 55 -103.52 43.26 16.00
CA GLY A 55 -104.64 42.84 16.81
C GLY A 55 -105.07 43.88 17.86
N VAL A 56 -104.09 44.60 18.40
CA VAL A 56 -104.32 45.76 19.30
C VAL A 56 -105.00 46.90 18.61
N ALA A 57 -104.60 47.19 17.38
CA ALA A 57 -105.17 48.22 16.52
C ALA A 57 -106.68 47.92 16.21
N ALA A 58 -107.04 46.67 16.02
CA ALA A 58 -108.42 46.22 15.70
C ALA A 58 -109.37 46.06 16.94
N GLY A 59 -108.84 46.13 18.13
CA GLY A 59 -109.61 45.91 19.40
C GLY A 59 -110.22 47.21 19.98
N ASP A 60 -110.96 47.05 21.05
CA ASP A 60 -111.64 48.14 21.76
C ASP A 60 -110.68 49.03 22.64
N GLY A 61 -109.39 48.78 22.54
CA GLY A 61 -108.33 49.50 23.30
C GLY A 61 -108.24 49.16 24.80
N SER A 62 -109.03 48.16 25.29
CA SER A 62 -108.93 47.82 26.73
C SER A 62 -107.67 46.94 27.03
N PRO A 63 -107.05 47.12 28.23
CA PRO A 63 -105.82 46.37 28.55
C PRO A 63 -106.00 44.87 28.61
N GLN A 64 -107.22 44.43 28.96
CA GLN A 64 -107.51 42.99 29.12
C GLN A 64 -107.68 42.29 27.76
N THR A 65 -108.31 42.95 26.77
CA THR A 65 -108.42 42.40 25.42
C THR A 65 -107.10 42.37 24.73
N THR A 66 -106.23 43.35 24.93
CA THR A 66 -104.90 43.40 24.36
C THR A 66 -104.04 42.17 24.78
N VAL A 67 -104.02 41.86 26.08
CA VAL A 67 -103.25 40.74 26.61
C VAL A 67 -103.87 39.42 26.14
N ALA A 68 -105.19 39.30 26.08
CA ALA A 68 -105.89 38.08 25.65
C ALA A 68 -105.63 37.82 24.15
N VAL A 69 -105.67 38.85 23.27
CA VAL A 69 -105.34 38.75 21.85
C VAL A 69 -103.88 38.36 21.68
N ALA A 70 -103.00 39.00 22.38
CA ALA A 70 -101.55 38.69 22.31
C ALA A 70 -101.29 37.21 22.70
N ARG A 71 -101.82 36.72 23.79
CA ARG A 71 -101.67 35.34 24.21
C ARG A 71 -102.31 34.29 23.23
N ARG A 72 -103.42 34.67 22.62
CA ARG A 72 -104.09 33.81 21.65
C ARG A 72 -103.29 33.71 20.33
N PHE A 73 -102.67 34.78 19.89
CA PHE A 73 -101.79 34.73 18.72
C PHE A 73 -100.46 34.06 18.97
N ALA A 74 -99.91 34.23 20.20
CA ALA A 74 -98.68 33.54 20.60
C ALA A 74 -98.88 32.01 20.64
N ALA A 75 -100.01 31.57 21.21
CA ALA A 75 -100.38 30.14 21.31
C ALA A 75 -100.54 29.50 19.90
N ILE A 76 -101.08 30.23 18.91
CA ILE A 76 -101.26 29.76 17.52
C ILE A 76 -99.92 29.54 16.83
N ARG A 77 -98.90 30.29 17.24
CA ARG A 77 -97.51 30.23 16.62
C ARG A 77 -96.50 29.45 17.47
N GLY A 78 -96.96 28.88 18.58
CA GLY A 78 -96.09 28.12 19.50
C GLY A 78 -95.02 28.99 20.14
N LEU A 79 -95.30 30.25 20.31
CA LEU A 79 -94.43 31.21 20.99
C LEU A 79 -94.87 31.38 22.42
N GLU A 80 -94.04 31.13 23.39
CA GLU A 80 -94.26 31.52 24.78
C GLU A 80 -93.93 33.01 24.91
N ILE A 81 -95.00 33.86 25.06
CA ILE A 81 -94.81 35.28 25.30
C ILE A 81 -94.84 35.51 26.82
N ASP A 82 -93.65 35.91 27.29
CA ASP A 82 -93.45 36.09 28.74
C ASP A 82 -94.11 37.37 29.28
N SER A 83 -94.14 38.41 28.49
CA SER A 83 -94.85 39.66 28.82
C SER A 83 -95.29 40.49 27.60
N VAL A 84 -96.42 41.14 27.68
CA VAL A 84 -96.82 42.22 26.70
C VAL A 84 -97.03 43.45 27.57
N ASP A 85 -96.10 44.41 27.41
CA ASP A 85 -96.19 45.67 28.12
C ASP A 85 -96.79 46.74 27.16
N ARG A 86 -97.76 47.37 27.64
CA ARG A 86 -98.39 48.53 26.99
C ARG A 86 -97.92 49.80 27.66
N THR A 87 -96.97 50.45 27.06
CA THR A 87 -96.54 51.76 27.55
C THR A 87 -97.11 52.86 26.69
N THR A 88 -97.93 53.74 27.26
CA THR A 88 -98.27 55.03 26.61
C THR A 88 -97.12 55.98 26.85
N PRO A 89 -96.56 56.62 25.80
CA PRO A 89 -95.54 57.60 26.03
C PRO A 89 -96.08 58.76 26.88
N SER A 90 -95.41 59.09 27.97
CA SER A 90 -95.78 60.31 28.71
C SER A 90 -95.37 61.54 27.91
N ALA A 91 -96.14 62.67 28.08
CA ALA A 91 -95.97 63.86 27.33
C ALA A 91 -94.61 64.57 27.60
N GLY A 92 -93.52 64.01 27.12
CA GLY A 92 -92.12 64.44 27.23
C GLY A 92 -91.07 63.44 26.72
N ASP A 93 -91.51 62.20 26.33
CA ASP A 93 -90.67 61.20 25.83
C ASP A 93 -90.54 61.27 24.29
N ARG A 94 -89.37 60.80 23.82
CA ARG A 94 -88.93 60.82 22.41
C ARG A 94 -89.97 60.23 21.45
N ASP A 95 -89.92 60.65 20.19
CA ASP A 95 -90.75 60.19 19.08
C ASP A 95 -90.92 58.64 19.16
N PRO A 96 -92.21 58.11 19.08
CA PRO A 96 -92.47 56.66 19.10
C PRO A 96 -91.62 55.86 18.09
N ALA A 97 -91.17 56.46 17.00
CA ALA A 97 -90.34 55.87 15.97
C ALA A 97 -88.89 55.62 16.49
N GLU A 98 -88.42 56.34 17.53
CA GLU A 98 -87.08 56.12 18.10
C GLU A 98 -87.04 54.97 19.14
N VAL A 99 -88.16 54.45 19.58
CA VAL A 99 -88.31 53.43 20.63
C VAL A 99 -88.61 52.02 20.03
N THR A 100 -88.96 52.00 18.75
CA THR A 100 -89.14 50.70 18.02
C THR A 100 -87.80 50.05 17.72
N GLY A 101 -87.64 48.79 18.08
CA GLY A 101 -86.43 48.09 17.76
C GLY A 101 -86.22 46.78 18.55
N ARG A 102 -85.15 46.14 18.16
CA ARG A 102 -84.68 44.84 18.79
C ARG A 102 -83.92 45.16 20.08
N SER A 103 -84.26 44.47 21.17
CA SER A 103 -83.50 44.58 22.42
C SER A 103 -83.16 43.22 22.99
N ARG A 104 -81.98 43.15 23.52
CA ARG A 104 -81.51 41.93 24.25
C ARG A 104 -81.33 42.30 25.71
N ARG A 105 -82.00 41.60 26.62
CA ARG A 105 -81.85 41.82 28.03
C ARG A 105 -81.55 40.53 28.74
N TYR A 106 -80.58 40.59 29.63
CA TYR A 106 -80.29 39.48 30.51
C TYR A 106 -80.98 39.73 31.85
N ASP A 107 -81.92 38.85 32.17
CA ASP A 107 -82.58 38.92 33.51
C ASP A 107 -81.67 38.25 34.54
N ALA A 108 -81.06 39.07 35.37
CA ALA A 108 -80.12 38.57 36.39
C ALA A 108 -80.83 37.78 37.51
N ALA A 109 -82.11 37.96 37.70
CA ALA A 109 -82.87 37.27 38.74
C ALA A 109 -83.27 35.83 38.34
N SER A 110 -83.61 35.61 37.11
CA SER A 110 -83.95 34.30 36.54
C SER A 110 -82.78 33.62 35.78
N GLY A 111 -81.66 34.31 35.56
CA GLY A 111 -80.57 33.81 34.78
C GLY A 111 -80.91 33.61 33.31
N ARG A 112 -81.94 34.25 32.82
CA ARG A 112 -82.50 34.02 31.49
C ARG A 112 -82.12 35.17 30.49
N ARG A 113 -81.95 34.80 29.30
CA ARG A 113 -81.69 35.75 28.16
C ARG A 113 -83.06 36.00 27.49
N LEU A 114 -83.53 37.22 27.59
CA LEU A 114 -84.79 37.63 27.06
C LEU A 114 -84.51 38.47 25.76
N LEU A 115 -85.10 38.02 24.68
CA LEU A 115 -85.14 38.78 23.45
C LEU A 115 -86.46 39.52 23.39
N SER A 116 -86.39 40.81 23.12
CA SER A 116 -87.62 41.59 22.98
C SER A 116 -87.61 42.47 21.72
N VAL A 117 -88.76 42.55 21.12
CA VAL A 117 -89.03 43.46 20.02
C VAL A 117 -90.12 44.43 20.44
N THR A 118 -89.92 45.71 20.28
CA THR A 118 -90.86 46.71 20.54
C THR A 118 -91.37 47.31 19.25
N GLU A 119 -92.71 47.30 19.03
CA GLU A 119 -93.37 47.85 17.82
C GLU A 119 -94.43 48.81 18.18
N ALA A 120 -94.59 49.88 17.42
CA ALA A 120 -95.62 50.92 17.67
C ALA A 120 -96.92 50.53 16.95
N VAL A 121 -98.08 50.75 17.63
CA VAL A 121 -99.41 50.63 17.01
C VAL A 121 -99.66 51.85 16.17
N GLU A 122 -99.66 51.69 14.80
CA GLU A 122 -99.75 52.84 13.87
C GLU A 122 -101.19 53.39 13.66
N ALA A 123 -102.21 52.54 13.91
CA ALA A 123 -103.59 52.90 13.58
C ALA A 123 -104.59 52.42 14.64
N GLY A 124 -105.80 52.97 14.79
CA GLY A 124 -106.86 52.52 15.64
C GLY A 124 -106.94 53.31 16.99
N PRO A 125 -107.88 52.91 17.87
CA PRO A 125 -108.11 53.58 19.16
C PRO A 125 -106.97 53.54 20.16
N ALA A 126 -105.93 52.69 19.84
CA ALA A 126 -104.72 52.51 20.63
C ALA A 126 -103.48 53.07 19.92
N ALA A 127 -103.64 53.89 18.85
CA ALA A 127 -102.53 54.45 18.13
C ALA A 127 -101.56 55.21 19.06
N GLY A 128 -100.21 55.05 18.79
CA GLY A 128 -99.15 55.57 19.67
C GLY A 128 -98.78 54.71 20.88
N THR A 129 -99.43 53.52 21.06
CA THR A 129 -99.06 52.57 22.11
C THR A 129 -97.88 51.70 21.64
N LEU A 130 -96.93 51.49 22.48
CA LEU A 130 -95.79 50.56 22.21
C LEU A 130 -96.11 49.14 22.74
N VAL A 131 -96.01 48.21 21.87
CA VAL A 131 -96.19 46.76 22.25
C VAL A 131 -94.80 46.09 22.29
N ARG A 132 -94.45 45.62 23.42
CA ARG A 132 -93.19 44.86 23.59
C ARG A 132 -93.55 43.38 23.76
N VAL A 133 -93.04 42.60 22.82
CA VAL A 133 -93.14 41.14 22.88
C VAL A 133 -91.79 40.58 23.30
N THR A 134 -91.80 39.82 24.34
CA THR A 134 -90.56 39.22 24.93
C THR A 134 -90.63 37.70 24.83
N LEU A 135 -89.52 37.10 24.36
CA LEU A 135 -89.36 35.67 24.23
C LEU A 135 -88.24 35.16 25.13
N ASP A 136 -88.49 34.13 25.86
CA ASP A 136 -87.43 33.39 26.60
C ASP A 136 -86.60 32.59 25.57
N SER A 137 -85.30 32.89 25.49
CA SER A 137 -84.38 32.26 24.50
C SER A 137 -83.96 30.83 24.94
N ARG A 138 -84.50 30.29 26.02
CA ARG A 138 -84.10 29.04 26.65
C ARG A 138 -84.14 27.83 25.68
N GLU A 139 -85.14 27.74 24.84
CA GLU A 139 -85.31 26.65 23.88
C GLU A 139 -84.28 26.78 22.71
N ALA A 140 -84.04 28.01 22.24
CA ALA A 140 -83.04 28.33 21.27
C ALA A 140 -81.61 28.08 21.79
N ASP A 141 -81.37 28.45 23.05
CA ASP A 141 -80.09 28.22 23.69
C ASP A 141 -79.82 26.70 23.89
N LEU A 142 -80.85 25.92 24.24
CA LEU A 142 -80.72 24.46 24.31
C LEU A 142 -80.49 23.80 22.98
N GLN A 143 -81.14 24.26 21.91
CA GLN A 143 -80.89 23.76 20.56
C GLN A 143 -79.50 24.12 20.08
N LEU A 144 -79.02 25.35 20.35
CA LEU A 144 -77.66 25.77 20.09
C LEU A 144 -76.64 24.91 20.83
N ALA A 145 -76.90 24.65 22.12
CA ALA A 145 -75.99 23.82 22.93
C ALA A 145 -75.91 22.37 22.39
N ARG A 146 -77.03 21.80 21.93
CA ARG A 146 -77.05 20.47 21.29
C ARG A 146 -76.27 20.49 19.98
N GLY A 147 -76.52 21.48 19.11
CA GLY A 147 -75.78 21.66 17.87
C GLY A 147 -74.27 21.84 18.09
N GLN A 148 -73.87 22.62 19.08
CA GLN A 148 -72.47 22.79 19.45
C GLN A 148 -71.83 21.51 19.94
N ARG A 149 -72.52 20.71 20.77
CA ARG A 149 -71.99 19.40 21.24
C ARG A 149 -71.81 18.39 20.10
N THR A 150 -72.73 18.32 19.15
CA THR A 150 -72.57 17.43 17.97
C THR A 150 -71.46 17.87 17.07
N LEU A 151 -71.27 19.18 16.85
CA LEU A 151 -70.13 19.71 16.10
C LEU A 151 -68.80 19.40 16.78
N LEU A 152 -68.70 19.63 18.10
CA LEU A 152 -67.53 19.31 18.88
C LEU A 152 -67.19 17.81 18.82
N ALA A 153 -68.21 16.94 18.88
CA ALA A 153 -67.99 15.49 18.75
C ALA A 153 -67.41 15.12 17.39
N TRP A 154 -67.94 15.66 16.29
CA TRP A 154 -67.41 15.42 14.96
C TRP A 154 -66.01 16.01 14.76
N GLN A 155 -65.72 17.18 15.32
CA GLN A 155 -64.39 17.80 15.27
C GLN A 155 -63.35 16.94 16.02
N LEU A 156 -63.70 16.37 17.18
CA LEU A 156 -62.83 15.45 17.90
C LEU A 156 -62.53 14.18 17.11
N VAL A 157 -63.54 13.64 16.42
CA VAL A 157 -63.34 12.44 15.56
C VAL A 157 -62.37 12.76 14.42
N TRP A 158 -62.57 13.87 13.71
CA TRP A 158 -61.70 14.30 12.63
C TRP A 158 -60.30 14.67 13.10
N ALA A 159 -60.15 15.31 14.24
CA ALA A 159 -58.87 15.62 14.86
C ALA A 159 -58.12 14.33 15.23
N ALA A 160 -58.78 13.36 15.81
CA ALA A 160 -58.20 12.06 16.14
C ALA A 160 -57.76 11.31 14.87
N ALA A 161 -58.60 11.33 13.82
CA ALA A 161 -58.27 10.72 12.53
C ALA A 161 -57.05 11.40 11.87
N ALA A 162 -56.95 12.73 11.91
CA ALA A 162 -55.80 13.48 11.37
C ALA A 162 -54.50 13.18 12.12
N VAL A 163 -54.58 13.10 13.47
CA VAL A 163 -53.42 12.73 14.30
C VAL A 163 -52.99 11.27 14.01
N ALA A 164 -53.94 10.34 13.91
CA ALA A 164 -53.65 8.94 13.61
C ALA A 164 -52.99 8.80 12.22
N LEU A 165 -53.52 9.49 11.20
CA LEU A 165 -52.96 9.51 9.86
C LEU A 165 -51.54 10.12 9.84
N GLY A 166 -51.35 11.25 10.51
CA GLY A 166 -50.04 11.90 10.65
C GLY A 166 -49.03 10.98 11.35
N TYR A 167 -49.43 10.25 12.38
CA TYR A 167 -48.60 9.27 13.07
C TYR A 167 -48.20 8.11 12.17
N LEU A 168 -49.13 7.57 11.38
CA LEU A 168 -48.84 6.49 10.42
C LEU A 168 -47.86 6.94 9.34
N VAL A 169 -48.04 8.12 8.78
CA VAL A 169 -47.11 8.71 7.77
C VAL A 169 -45.75 8.96 8.39
N ALA A 170 -45.69 9.54 9.58
CA ALA A 170 -44.43 9.79 10.28
C ALA A 170 -43.68 8.49 10.57
N MET A 171 -44.35 7.43 11.01
CA MET A 171 -43.73 6.12 11.20
C MET A 171 -43.25 5.47 9.90
N ARG A 172 -43.99 5.62 8.79
CA ARG A 172 -43.63 5.04 7.49
C ARG A 172 -42.41 5.71 6.85
N ILE A 173 -42.14 6.97 7.17
CA ILE A 173 -40.96 7.71 6.65
C ILE A 173 -39.80 7.68 7.65
N ALA A 174 -40.09 7.85 8.93
CA ALA A 174 -39.06 8.02 9.95
C ALA A 174 -38.24 6.77 10.22
N ARG A 175 -38.89 5.62 10.33
CA ARG A 175 -38.21 4.36 10.64
C ARG A 175 -37.16 3.98 9.61
N PRO A 176 -37.45 3.94 8.30
CA PRO A 176 -36.45 3.64 7.28
C PRO A 176 -35.28 4.62 7.25
N VAL A 177 -35.52 5.93 7.45
CA VAL A 177 -34.46 6.93 7.51
C VAL A 177 -33.52 6.69 8.69
N GLU A 178 -34.08 6.35 9.87
CA GLU A 178 -33.25 6.01 11.04
C GLU A 178 -32.44 4.73 10.84
N GLU A 179 -33.01 3.74 10.19
CA GLU A 179 -32.34 2.49 9.89
C GLU A 179 -31.22 2.69 8.86
N LEU A 180 -31.46 3.49 7.83
CA LEU A 180 -30.44 3.90 6.85
C LEU A 180 -29.32 4.70 7.53
N SER A 181 -29.67 5.66 8.41
CA SER A 181 -28.68 6.44 9.15
C SER A 181 -27.82 5.57 10.07
N ARG A 182 -28.44 4.58 10.74
CA ARG A 182 -27.70 3.62 11.57
C ARG A 182 -26.83 2.68 10.75
N ALA A 183 -27.32 2.23 9.60
CA ALA A 183 -26.54 1.42 8.66
C ALA A 183 -25.32 2.20 8.13
N ALA A 184 -25.53 3.44 7.68
CA ALA A 184 -24.45 4.32 7.22
C ALA A 184 -23.41 4.60 8.32
N ALA A 185 -23.85 4.82 9.57
CA ALA A 185 -22.94 5.04 10.69
C ALA A 185 -22.09 3.78 11.02
N ARG A 186 -22.66 2.58 10.91
CA ARG A 186 -21.90 1.33 11.09
C ARG A 186 -20.90 1.11 9.98
N LEU A 187 -21.25 1.39 8.73
CA LEU A 187 -20.33 1.32 7.60
C LEU A 187 -19.18 2.32 7.75
N ALA A 188 -19.46 3.54 8.20
CA ALA A 188 -18.45 4.54 8.51
C ALA A 188 -17.54 4.13 9.68
N GLY A 189 -18.03 3.30 10.60
CA GLY A 189 -17.26 2.73 11.70
C GLY A 189 -16.44 1.50 11.35
N GLY A 190 -16.38 1.10 10.05
CA GLY A 190 -15.55 0.00 9.57
C GLY A 190 -16.20 -1.39 9.60
N ALA A 191 -17.55 -1.46 9.63
CA ALA A 191 -18.23 -2.74 9.49
C ALA A 191 -18.18 -3.24 8.04
N ASP A 192 -17.70 -4.45 7.82
CA ASP A 192 -17.47 -5.02 6.47
C ASP A 192 -18.74 -5.27 5.66
N ALA A 193 -19.86 -5.55 6.33
CA ALA A 193 -21.14 -5.75 5.65
C ALA A 193 -22.30 -5.40 6.60
N VAL A 194 -23.09 -4.41 6.22
CA VAL A 194 -24.34 -4.08 6.90
C VAL A 194 -25.48 -4.26 5.90
N PRO A 195 -26.45 -5.15 6.18
CA PRO A 195 -27.60 -5.29 5.29
C PRO A 195 -28.35 -3.96 5.25
N MET A 196 -28.59 -3.45 4.05
CA MET A 196 -29.40 -2.26 3.85
C MET A 196 -30.86 -2.59 4.12
N PRO A 197 -31.59 -1.75 4.89
CA PRO A 197 -32.99 -1.97 5.16
C PRO A 197 -33.79 -1.91 3.86
N GLY A 198 -34.76 -2.83 3.73
CA GLY A 198 -35.71 -2.78 2.63
C GLY A 198 -36.62 -1.56 2.78
N VAL A 199 -36.62 -0.66 1.82
CA VAL A 199 -37.41 0.57 1.81
C VAL A 199 -38.40 0.55 0.68
N GLU A 200 -39.65 0.94 0.97
CA GLU A 200 -40.74 0.89 -0.01
C GLU A 200 -40.82 2.13 -0.92
N THR A 201 -40.20 3.24 -0.49
CA THR A 201 -40.17 4.48 -1.27
C THR A 201 -38.95 4.52 -2.19
N ARG A 202 -39.14 4.94 -3.43
CA ARG A 202 -38.11 4.95 -4.48
C ARG A 202 -36.92 5.80 -4.10
N GLU A 203 -37.16 6.97 -3.54
CA GLU A 203 -36.11 7.92 -3.15
C GLU A 203 -35.20 7.36 -2.05
N LEU A 204 -35.77 6.63 -1.09
CA LEU A 204 -34.99 6.01 -0.03
C LEU A 204 -34.27 4.74 -0.52
N ALA A 205 -34.83 4.02 -1.47
CA ALA A 205 -34.19 2.89 -2.13
C ALA A 205 -32.97 3.34 -2.96
N ASP A 206 -33.11 4.45 -3.69
CA ASP A 206 -32.02 5.06 -4.45
C ASP A 206 -30.90 5.53 -3.50
N LEU A 207 -31.26 6.15 -2.37
CA LEU A 207 -30.29 6.55 -1.35
C LEU A 207 -29.57 5.35 -0.72
N ALA A 208 -30.30 4.28 -0.38
CA ALA A 208 -29.72 3.05 0.14
C ALA A 208 -28.72 2.43 -0.85
N THR A 209 -29.09 2.39 -2.13
CA THR A 209 -28.22 1.90 -3.21
C THR A 209 -26.97 2.78 -3.38
N ALA A 210 -27.12 4.09 -3.36
CA ALA A 210 -26.01 5.03 -3.45
C ALA A 210 -25.01 4.87 -2.29
N ILE A 211 -25.51 4.73 -1.05
CA ILE A 211 -24.66 4.49 0.13
C ILE A 211 -23.91 3.16 0.00
N GLY A 212 -24.60 2.10 -0.44
CA GLY A 212 -23.99 0.80 -0.67
C GLY A 212 -22.89 0.83 -1.74
N THR A 213 -23.16 1.51 -2.84
CA THR A 213 -22.19 1.67 -3.95
C THR A 213 -20.94 2.45 -3.50
N LEU A 214 -21.13 3.56 -2.78
CA LEU A 214 -20.02 4.36 -2.24
C LEU A 214 -19.16 3.53 -1.26
N HIS A 215 -19.80 2.76 -0.39
CA HIS A 215 -19.08 1.89 0.53
C HIS A 215 -18.25 0.85 -0.22
N SER A 216 -18.86 0.14 -1.19
CA SER A 216 -18.15 -0.84 -2.02
C SER A 216 -16.95 -0.24 -2.74
N GLN A 217 -17.09 0.96 -3.31
CA GLN A 217 -15.99 1.67 -3.96
C GLN A 217 -14.87 2.07 -2.98
N LEU A 218 -15.22 2.48 -1.76
CA LEU A 218 -14.21 2.81 -0.74
C LEU A 218 -13.43 1.58 -0.29
N VAL A 219 -14.11 0.45 -0.07
CA VAL A 219 -13.48 -0.83 0.28
C VAL A 219 -12.57 -1.31 -0.85
N GLU A 220 -13.05 -1.30 -2.10
CA GLU A 220 -12.26 -1.69 -3.27
C GLU A 220 -11.01 -0.82 -3.45
N ARG A 221 -11.14 0.49 -3.30
CA ARG A 221 -9.99 1.41 -3.34
C ARG A 221 -9.01 1.13 -2.21
N GLY A 222 -9.51 0.90 -0.99
CA GLY A 222 -8.67 0.54 0.15
C GLY A 222 -7.87 -0.75 -0.09
N LEU A 223 -8.53 -1.80 -0.61
CA LEU A 223 -7.88 -3.05 -0.98
C LEU A 223 -6.85 -2.87 -2.11
N THR A 224 -7.18 -2.03 -3.10
CA THR A 224 -6.28 -1.75 -4.23
C THR A 224 -5.02 -1.03 -3.74
N ILE A 225 -5.16 0.00 -2.90
CA ILE A 225 -4.02 0.73 -2.31
C ILE A 225 -3.17 -0.22 -1.45
N GLY A 226 -3.82 -1.05 -0.63
CA GLY A 226 -3.11 -2.05 0.18
C GLY A 226 -2.33 -3.07 -0.67
N ARG A 227 -2.95 -3.60 -1.74
CA ARG A 227 -2.27 -4.50 -2.68
C ARG A 227 -1.10 -3.82 -3.40
N GLN A 228 -1.27 -2.59 -3.86
CA GLN A 228 -0.19 -1.82 -4.50
C GLN A 228 0.99 -1.59 -3.55
N GLY A 229 0.72 -1.23 -2.29
CA GLY A 229 1.76 -1.08 -1.27
C GLY A 229 2.53 -2.38 -1.00
N THR A 230 1.80 -3.50 -0.84
CA THR A 230 2.42 -4.83 -0.65
C THR A 230 3.23 -5.26 -1.87
N GLN A 231 2.71 -5.02 -3.07
CA GLN A 231 3.41 -5.34 -4.31
C GLN A 231 4.69 -4.51 -4.47
N GLN A 232 4.66 -3.21 -4.19
CA GLN A 232 5.86 -2.37 -4.21
C GLN A 232 6.90 -2.83 -3.19
N GLN A 233 6.49 -3.17 -1.96
CA GLN A 233 7.39 -3.72 -0.97
C GLN A 233 7.99 -5.07 -1.37
N ALA A 234 7.19 -5.95 -1.98
CA ALA A 234 7.68 -7.24 -2.47
C ALA A 234 8.72 -7.06 -3.58
N VAL A 235 8.49 -6.15 -4.53
CA VAL A 235 9.46 -5.82 -5.60
C VAL A 235 10.75 -5.29 -4.99
N LEU A 236 10.68 -4.28 -4.13
CA LEU A 236 11.87 -3.71 -3.48
C LEU A 236 12.60 -4.73 -2.59
N GLY A 237 11.86 -5.63 -1.93
CA GLY A 237 12.43 -6.68 -1.08
C GLY A 237 13.10 -7.82 -1.84
N SER A 238 12.67 -8.08 -3.09
CA SER A 238 13.26 -9.12 -3.95
C SER A 238 14.44 -8.63 -4.80
N MET A 239 14.70 -7.32 -4.82
CA MET A 239 15.84 -6.76 -5.56
C MET A 239 17.15 -7.12 -4.88
N ILE A 240 18.12 -7.57 -5.69
CA ILE A 240 19.51 -7.81 -5.27
C ILE A 240 20.23 -6.48 -5.02
N GLU A 241 19.84 -5.44 -5.76
CA GLU A 241 20.39 -4.10 -5.60
C GLU A 241 19.82 -3.44 -4.34
N GLY A 242 20.69 -2.77 -3.60
CA GLY A 242 20.30 -1.93 -2.48
C GLY A 242 19.62 -0.66 -2.97
N VAL A 243 18.47 -0.32 -2.38
CA VAL A 243 17.76 0.93 -2.68
C VAL A 243 17.60 1.74 -1.40
N LEU A 244 18.07 2.98 -1.44
CA LEU A 244 18.02 3.94 -0.37
C LEU A 244 17.36 5.23 -0.87
N ALA A 245 16.24 5.64 -0.26
CA ALA A 245 15.59 6.92 -0.54
C ALA A 245 15.78 7.88 0.64
N ILE A 246 16.12 9.12 0.33
CA ILE A 246 16.33 10.19 1.31
C ILE A 246 15.49 11.42 0.95
N ASP A 247 15.09 12.18 1.96
CA ASP A 247 14.41 13.47 1.77
C ASP A 247 15.41 14.63 1.57
N SER A 248 14.87 15.83 1.33
CA SER A 248 15.66 17.06 1.20
C SER A 248 16.46 17.43 2.46
N ARG A 249 16.08 16.86 3.63
CA ARG A 249 16.78 17.04 4.91
C ARG A 249 17.76 15.91 5.18
N GLN A 250 18.06 15.08 4.18
CA GLN A 250 18.95 13.91 4.26
C GLN A 250 18.48 12.86 5.29
N ARG A 251 17.17 12.74 5.54
CA ARG A 251 16.63 11.66 6.36
C ARG A 251 16.28 10.47 5.48
N ILE A 252 16.54 9.29 5.98
CA ILE A 252 16.21 8.05 5.29
C ILE A 252 14.68 7.90 5.28
N VAL A 253 14.08 7.97 4.10
CA VAL A 253 12.64 7.77 3.87
C VAL A 253 12.34 6.29 3.70
N SER A 254 13.20 5.59 2.97
CA SER A 254 13.02 4.16 2.68
C SER A 254 14.39 3.52 2.45
N ILE A 255 14.53 2.28 2.89
CA ILE A 255 15.68 1.44 2.66
C ILE A 255 15.19 0.00 2.47
N ASN A 256 15.63 -0.70 1.41
CA ASN A 256 15.29 -2.11 1.23
C ASN A 256 16.28 -3.02 1.98
N GLY A 257 15.97 -4.31 2.08
CA GLY A 257 16.80 -5.29 2.78
C GLY A 257 18.23 -5.36 2.23
N ALA A 258 18.39 -5.37 0.91
CA ALA A 258 19.70 -5.43 0.27
C ALA A 258 20.59 -4.21 0.62
N ALA A 259 20.03 -2.99 0.66
CA ALA A 259 20.78 -1.81 1.09
C ALA A 259 21.15 -1.85 2.58
N ALA A 260 20.23 -2.36 3.41
CA ALA A 260 20.48 -2.53 4.85
C ALA A 260 21.62 -3.53 5.10
N ASP A 261 21.61 -4.66 4.41
CA ASP A 261 22.67 -5.69 4.50
C ASP A 261 24.02 -5.17 3.99
N LEU A 262 24.03 -4.46 2.85
CA LEU A 262 25.25 -3.87 2.29
C LEU A 262 25.89 -2.83 3.23
N LEU A 263 25.06 -2.03 3.89
CA LEU A 263 25.51 -0.96 4.77
C LEU A 263 25.69 -1.41 6.24
N GLY A 264 25.27 -2.65 6.56
CA GLY A 264 25.32 -3.19 7.93
C GLY A 264 24.37 -2.48 8.88
N LEU A 265 23.15 -2.15 8.42
CA LEU A 265 22.14 -1.39 9.13
C LEU A 265 20.91 -2.23 9.45
N ASP A 266 20.20 -1.86 10.50
CA ASP A 266 18.82 -2.31 10.70
C ASP A 266 17.88 -1.39 9.92
N ALA A 267 17.18 -1.94 8.93
CA ALA A 267 16.29 -1.19 8.06
C ALA A 267 15.18 -0.46 8.82
N ALA A 268 14.58 -1.12 9.83
CA ALA A 268 13.49 -0.54 10.61
C ALA A 268 13.97 0.62 11.50
N ALA A 269 15.15 0.47 12.08
CA ALA A 269 15.76 1.50 12.94
C ALA A 269 16.34 2.67 12.15
N ALA A 270 16.66 2.49 10.86
CA ALA A 270 17.25 3.52 10.01
C ALA A 270 16.25 4.54 9.49
N ILE A 271 14.99 4.13 9.25
CA ILE A 271 13.94 4.99 8.70
C ILE A 271 13.67 6.19 9.61
N GLY A 272 13.58 7.39 9.01
CA GLY A 272 13.37 8.67 9.71
C GLY A 272 14.62 9.28 10.33
N ARG A 273 15.75 8.55 10.40
CA ARG A 273 17.00 9.06 10.94
C ARG A 273 17.82 9.82 9.91
N PRO A 274 18.65 10.78 10.33
CA PRO A 274 19.59 11.44 9.44
C PRO A 274 20.60 10.45 8.85
N LEU A 275 20.89 10.57 7.56
CA LEU A 275 21.86 9.73 6.86
C LEU A 275 23.25 9.78 7.53
N GLN A 276 23.65 10.95 7.98
CA GLN A 276 24.96 11.17 8.64
C GLN A 276 25.13 10.39 9.94
N ASP A 277 24.03 10.14 10.68
CA ASP A 277 24.08 9.44 11.97
C ASP A 277 23.99 7.91 11.77
N THR A 278 23.50 7.49 10.61
CA THR A 278 23.20 6.09 10.31
C THR A 278 24.29 5.46 9.43
N VAL A 279 24.76 6.17 8.40
CA VAL A 279 25.73 5.67 7.43
C VAL A 279 27.13 6.17 7.77
N ARG A 280 28.05 5.26 8.10
CA ARG A 280 29.44 5.59 8.48
C ARG A 280 30.33 5.98 7.28
N ASN A 281 30.01 5.51 6.07
CA ASN A 281 30.82 5.78 4.89
C ASN A 281 30.68 7.24 4.45
N ALA A 282 31.81 7.97 4.45
CA ALA A 282 31.85 9.40 4.12
C ALA A 282 31.60 9.67 2.62
N ASP A 283 32.06 8.77 1.74
CA ASP A 283 31.91 8.92 0.30
C ASP A 283 30.46 8.72 -0.12
N LEU A 284 29.76 7.76 0.49
CA LEU A 284 28.32 7.58 0.25
C LEU A 284 27.50 8.79 0.73
N ARG A 285 27.86 9.39 1.85
CA ARG A 285 27.21 10.62 2.32
C ARG A 285 27.42 11.78 1.35
N ARG A 286 28.67 11.95 0.85
CA ARG A 286 28.99 12.97 -0.16
C ARG A 286 28.24 12.73 -1.46
N PHE A 287 28.17 11.48 -1.91
CA PHE A 287 27.42 11.09 -3.09
C PHE A 287 25.92 11.37 -2.95
N ALA A 288 25.34 11.11 -1.76
CA ALA A 288 23.94 11.38 -1.49
C ALA A 288 23.60 12.88 -1.60
N LEU A 289 24.48 13.76 -1.15
CA LEU A 289 24.33 15.21 -1.34
C LEU A 289 24.37 15.60 -2.82
N LEU A 290 25.34 15.06 -3.57
CA LEU A 290 25.42 15.29 -5.00
C LEU A 290 24.15 14.82 -5.74
N ALA A 291 23.59 13.68 -5.33
CA ALA A 291 22.37 13.14 -5.92
C ALA A 291 21.13 14.02 -5.69
N ILE A 292 21.05 14.73 -4.54
CA ILE A 292 19.96 15.68 -4.27
C ILE A 292 20.06 16.91 -5.16
N ASP A 293 21.29 17.44 -5.35
CA ASP A 293 21.52 18.72 -6.02
C ASP A 293 21.57 18.61 -7.55
N CYS A 294 21.88 17.42 -8.09
CA CYS A 294 22.05 17.21 -9.52
C CYS A 294 20.71 17.22 -10.27
N ARG A 295 20.76 17.75 -11.52
CA ARG A 295 19.60 17.76 -12.43
C ARG A 295 19.38 16.44 -13.19
N GLY A 296 20.33 15.52 -13.12
CA GLY A 296 20.29 14.23 -13.81
C GLY A 296 20.83 13.09 -12.95
N PRO A 297 20.79 11.85 -13.44
CA PRO A 297 21.36 10.72 -12.72
C PRO A 297 22.89 10.91 -12.58
N VAL A 298 23.40 10.66 -11.41
CA VAL A 298 24.83 10.61 -11.08
C VAL A 298 25.24 9.17 -10.78
N GLU A 299 26.47 8.81 -11.13
CA GLU A 299 27.02 7.46 -10.90
C GLU A 299 28.46 7.58 -10.42
N ASP A 300 28.84 6.74 -9.46
CA ASP A 300 30.20 6.66 -8.94
C ASP A 300 30.46 5.24 -8.39
N ASP A 301 31.74 4.86 -8.26
CA ASP A 301 32.16 3.62 -7.63
C ASP A 301 32.77 3.93 -6.26
N LEU A 302 32.17 3.42 -5.19
CA LEU A 302 32.59 3.67 -3.82
C LEU A 302 33.17 2.42 -3.16
N LEU A 303 34.21 2.61 -2.35
CA LEU A 303 34.80 1.55 -1.54
C LEU A 303 34.12 1.51 -0.16
N LEU A 304 33.42 0.43 0.14
CA LEU A 304 32.93 0.13 1.47
C LEU A 304 33.96 -0.70 2.22
N ARG A 305 34.65 -0.09 3.17
CA ARG A 305 35.62 -0.78 4.03
C ARG A 305 34.89 -1.55 5.13
N GLY A 306 35.22 -2.84 5.26
CA GLY A 306 34.62 -3.74 6.24
C GLY A 306 35.51 -4.97 6.47
N PRO A 307 34.97 -6.06 7.04
CA PRO A 307 35.70 -7.33 7.18
C PRO A 307 36.14 -7.91 5.82
N ARG A 308 35.40 -7.58 4.76
CA ARG A 308 35.78 -7.70 3.36
C ARG A 308 35.47 -6.36 2.71
N ASP A 309 36.48 -5.74 2.10
CA ASP A 309 36.30 -4.52 1.31
C ASP A 309 35.40 -4.83 0.11
N ARG A 310 34.40 -3.99 -0.11
CA ARG A 310 33.44 -4.13 -1.23
C ARG A 310 33.48 -2.88 -2.10
N THR A 311 33.45 -3.06 -3.38
CA THR A 311 33.26 -1.97 -4.34
C THR A 311 31.78 -1.90 -4.71
N ILE A 312 31.13 -0.80 -4.32
CA ILE A 312 29.71 -0.57 -4.57
C ILE A 312 29.58 0.48 -5.67
N ARG A 313 28.95 0.12 -6.76
CA ARG A 313 28.52 1.08 -7.78
C ARG A 313 27.26 1.74 -7.29
N VAL A 314 27.31 3.07 -7.15
CA VAL A 314 26.18 3.87 -6.68
C VAL A 314 25.62 4.70 -7.82
N ARG A 315 24.28 4.68 -7.95
CA ARG A 315 23.57 5.54 -8.91
C ARG A 315 22.51 6.32 -8.17
N GLY A 316 22.58 7.65 -8.25
CA GLY A 316 21.67 8.58 -7.58
C GLY A 316 20.82 9.36 -8.57
N THR A 317 19.54 9.54 -8.23
CA THR A 317 18.62 10.38 -9.00
C THR A 317 17.82 11.25 -8.04
N ALA A 318 17.73 12.56 -8.32
CA ALA A 318 16.92 13.47 -7.53
C ALA A 318 15.43 13.14 -7.67
N LEU A 319 14.74 13.01 -6.53
CA LEU A 319 13.29 12.98 -6.46
C LEU A 319 12.78 14.42 -6.37
N ARG A 320 11.87 14.80 -7.27
CA ARG A 320 11.16 16.08 -7.22
C ARG A 320 9.68 15.80 -7.02
N ASP A 321 9.16 16.21 -5.89
CA ASP A 321 7.72 16.15 -5.64
C ASP A 321 7.04 17.42 -6.20
N VAL A 322 5.74 17.31 -6.51
CA VAL A 322 4.87 18.42 -6.97
C VAL A 322 4.84 19.56 -5.94
N SER A 323 5.13 19.27 -4.67
CA SER A 323 5.21 20.24 -3.56
C SER A 323 6.57 20.95 -3.44
N GLY A 324 7.56 20.62 -4.30
CA GLY A 324 8.91 21.18 -4.23
C GLY A 324 9.81 20.61 -3.12
N ALA A 325 9.33 19.66 -2.34
CA ALA A 325 10.15 18.91 -1.38
C ALA A 325 11.01 17.92 -2.17
N GLY A 326 12.29 18.25 -2.35
CA GLY A 326 13.25 17.40 -3.04
C GLY A 326 13.76 16.27 -2.16
N GLY A 327 14.35 15.27 -2.78
CA GLY A 327 15.05 14.16 -2.13
C GLY A 327 15.92 13.45 -3.16
N ALA A 328 16.41 12.26 -2.85
CA ALA A 328 17.11 11.42 -3.82
C ALA A 328 16.82 9.94 -3.60
N VAL A 329 16.81 9.17 -4.69
CA VAL A 329 16.91 7.71 -4.65
C VAL A 329 18.33 7.33 -5.05
N ILE A 330 18.93 6.47 -4.27
CA ILE A 330 20.28 5.95 -4.46
C ILE A 330 20.17 4.43 -4.58
N VAL A 331 20.66 3.91 -5.67
CA VAL A 331 20.76 2.47 -5.93
C VAL A 331 22.22 2.06 -5.68
N LEU A 332 22.40 0.98 -4.91
CA LEU A 332 23.69 0.43 -4.48
C LEU A 332 23.84 -0.95 -5.11
N ASN A 333 24.84 -1.15 -5.93
CA ASN A 333 25.12 -2.44 -6.57
C ASN A 333 26.53 -2.92 -6.17
N ASP A 334 26.62 -4.09 -5.54
CA ASP A 334 27.92 -4.71 -5.22
C ASP A 334 28.53 -5.24 -6.53
N VAL A 335 29.59 -4.59 -6.97
CA VAL A 335 30.32 -4.95 -8.19
C VAL A 335 31.69 -5.55 -7.89
N THR A 336 31.94 -5.93 -6.63
CA THR A 336 33.24 -6.41 -6.15
C THR A 336 33.75 -7.57 -6.99
N ASP A 337 32.93 -8.61 -7.16
CA ASP A 337 33.33 -9.81 -7.92
C ASP A 337 33.50 -9.50 -9.41
N ILE A 338 32.63 -8.65 -9.97
CA ILE A 338 32.70 -8.25 -11.39
C ILE A 338 33.98 -7.46 -11.63
N GLN A 339 34.27 -6.47 -10.80
CA GLN A 339 35.50 -5.67 -10.91
C GLN A 339 36.75 -6.52 -10.69
N HIS A 340 36.71 -7.45 -9.73
CA HIS A 340 37.81 -8.38 -9.51
C HIS A 340 38.08 -9.22 -10.78
N LEU A 341 37.04 -9.78 -11.38
CA LEU A 341 37.14 -10.54 -12.62
C LEU A 341 37.66 -9.68 -13.80
N GLU A 342 37.17 -8.45 -13.92
CA GLU A 342 37.65 -7.52 -14.95
C GLU A 342 39.14 -7.16 -14.76
N ASN A 343 39.56 -6.93 -13.53
CA ASN A 343 40.97 -6.64 -13.21
C ASN A 343 41.86 -7.85 -13.52
N VAL A 344 41.45 -9.05 -13.06
CA VAL A 344 42.17 -10.30 -13.38
C VAL A 344 42.28 -10.50 -14.91
N ARG A 345 41.21 -10.24 -15.66
CA ARG A 345 41.22 -10.32 -17.12
C ARG A 345 42.14 -9.29 -17.75
N ARG A 346 42.11 -8.04 -17.27
CA ARG A 346 42.97 -6.97 -17.78
C ARG A 346 44.45 -7.28 -17.52
N ASP A 347 44.76 -7.71 -16.30
CA ASP A 347 46.13 -8.10 -15.93
C ASP A 347 46.62 -9.30 -16.74
N PHE A 348 45.73 -10.27 -16.99
CA PHE A 348 46.04 -11.40 -17.86
C PHE A 348 46.44 -10.95 -19.25
N VAL A 349 45.62 -10.14 -19.92
CA VAL A 349 45.92 -9.63 -21.29
C VAL A 349 47.22 -8.82 -21.32
N ALA A 350 47.46 -7.98 -20.33
CA ALA A 350 48.68 -7.19 -20.22
C ALA A 350 49.91 -8.11 -20.04
N ASN A 351 49.83 -9.10 -19.14
CA ASN A 351 50.93 -10.02 -18.89
C ASN A 351 51.23 -10.94 -20.09
N VAL A 352 50.17 -11.45 -20.78
CA VAL A 352 50.33 -12.20 -22.01
C VAL A 352 51.10 -11.36 -23.06
N SER A 353 50.65 -10.12 -23.25
CA SER A 353 51.29 -9.22 -24.22
C SER A 353 52.77 -8.99 -23.91
N HIS A 354 53.11 -8.80 -22.64
CA HIS A 354 54.47 -8.62 -22.18
C HIS A 354 55.34 -9.87 -22.35
N GLU A 355 54.82 -11.05 -21.96
CA GLU A 355 55.59 -12.30 -22.05
C GLU A 355 55.77 -12.78 -23.50
N LEU A 356 54.86 -12.43 -24.43
CA LEU A 356 55.03 -12.66 -25.88
C LEU A 356 55.98 -11.65 -26.52
N LYS A 357 55.94 -10.36 -26.17
CA LYS A 357 56.75 -9.31 -26.78
C LYS A 357 58.25 -9.50 -26.53
N THR A 358 58.61 -9.97 -25.33
CA THR A 358 60.00 -10.15 -24.91
C THR A 358 60.77 -11.15 -25.82
N PRO A 359 60.33 -12.42 -25.99
CA PRO A 359 60.99 -13.35 -26.87
C PRO A 359 61.01 -12.90 -28.32
N VAL A 360 59.91 -12.29 -28.83
CA VAL A 360 59.83 -11.78 -30.21
C VAL A 360 60.86 -10.67 -30.43
N ALA A 361 60.98 -9.72 -29.50
CA ALA A 361 61.98 -8.66 -29.58
C ALA A 361 63.42 -9.19 -29.51
N SER A 362 63.66 -10.24 -28.69
CA SER A 362 64.95 -10.89 -28.60
C SER A 362 65.31 -11.61 -29.91
N ILE A 363 64.37 -12.42 -30.45
CA ILE A 363 64.56 -13.07 -31.77
C ILE A 363 64.90 -12.05 -32.82
N LYS A 364 64.09 -10.97 -32.92
CA LYS A 364 64.31 -9.92 -33.91
C LYS A 364 65.70 -9.26 -33.77
N GLY A 365 66.11 -8.90 -32.54
CA GLY A 365 67.40 -8.25 -32.32
C GLY A 365 68.60 -9.15 -32.69
N PHE A 366 68.53 -10.48 -32.35
CA PHE A 366 69.61 -11.38 -32.74
C PHE A 366 69.62 -11.69 -34.21
N VAL A 367 68.47 -11.71 -34.91
CA VAL A 367 68.40 -11.80 -36.39
C VAL A 367 69.02 -10.55 -37.04
N GLU A 368 68.68 -9.36 -36.53
CA GLU A 368 69.31 -8.11 -37.02
C GLU A 368 70.83 -8.12 -36.83
N THR A 369 71.28 -8.56 -35.63
CA THR A 369 72.74 -8.70 -35.36
C THR A 369 73.44 -9.67 -36.34
N LEU A 370 72.78 -10.81 -36.65
CA LEU A 370 73.28 -11.74 -37.63
C LEU A 370 73.35 -11.13 -39.04
N LEU A 371 72.33 -10.35 -39.43
CA LEU A 371 72.30 -9.67 -40.74
C LEU A 371 73.34 -8.55 -40.87
N ASP A 372 73.67 -7.90 -39.71
CA ASP A 372 74.67 -6.82 -39.64
C ASP A 372 76.15 -7.32 -39.65
N GLY A 373 76.35 -8.59 -39.96
CA GLY A 373 77.70 -9.16 -40.17
C GLY A 373 78.13 -10.17 -39.07
N ALA A 374 77.41 -10.38 -38.00
CA ALA A 374 77.74 -11.41 -37.00
C ALA A 374 77.59 -12.86 -37.54
N ALA A 375 76.99 -13.03 -38.72
CA ALA A 375 76.94 -14.32 -39.45
C ALA A 375 78.25 -14.74 -40.05
N ASP A 376 79.18 -13.82 -40.21
CA ASP A 376 80.54 -14.10 -40.84
C ASP A 376 81.44 -14.84 -39.82
N ASP A 377 81.22 -14.74 -38.56
CA ASP A 377 81.87 -15.55 -37.50
C ASP A 377 81.04 -16.79 -37.17
N PRO A 378 81.53 -18.01 -37.42
CA PRO A 378 80.79 -19.26 -37.17
C PRO A 378 80.43 -19.47 -35.74
N ASP A 379 81.23 -19.04 -34.76
CA ASP A 379 80.98 -19.25 -33.32
C ASP A 379 79.90 -18.27 -32.84
N ASP A 380 79.93 -17.01 -33.22
CA ASP A 380 78.91 -16.03 -32.95
C ASP A 380 77.60 -16.36 -33.66
N ALA A 381 77.62 -16.77 -34.90
CA ALA A 381 76.45 -17.22 -35.63
C ALA A 381 75.77 -18.39 -34.93
N ARG A 382 76.51 -19.40 -34.55
CA ARG A 382 75.97 -20.55 -33.83
C ARG A 382 75.37 -20.15 -32.46
N ARG A 383 76.04 -19.29 -31.74
CA ARG A 383 75.61 -18.78 -30.46
C ARG A 383 74.29 -18.00 -30.60
N PHE A 384 74.16 -17.12 -31.56
CA PHE A 384 72.95 -16.34 -31.78
C PHE A 384 71.77 -17.20 -32.26
N LEU A 385 72.03 -18.15 -33.18
CA LEU A 385 71.02 -19.10 -33.63
C LEU A 385 70.50 -19.99 -32.49
N LEU A 386 71.37 -20.42 -31.57
CA LEU A 386 70.94 -21.16 -30.37
C LEU A 386 70.11 -20.30 -29.41
N ILE A 387 70.35 -18.98 -29.34
CA ILE A 387 69.50 -18.08 -28.55
C ILE A 387 68.15 -17.92 -29.22
N ILE A 388 68.11 -17.71 -30.55
CA ILE A 388 66.86 -17.59 -31.34
C ILE A 388 66.02 -18.85 -31.18
N ALA A 389 66.62 -20.05 -31.34
CA ALA A 389 65.92 -21.32 -31.14
C ALA A 389 65.29 -21.44 -29.74
N ARG A 390 66.07 -21.15 -28.68
CA ARG A 390 65.54 -21.14 -27.30
C ARG A 390 64.39 -20.14 -27.06
N GLN A 391 64.44 -18.98 -27.73
CA GLN A 391 63.34 -17.98 -27.62
C GLN A 391 62.11 -18.46 -28.39
N ALA A 392 62.26 -19.10 -29.53
CA ALA A 392 61.17 -19.69 -30.29
C ALA A 392 60.50 -20.85 -29.54
N ASP A 393 61.29 -21.76 -28.93
CA ASP A 393 60.78 -22.83 -28.08
C ASP A 393 59.99 -22.30 -26.88
N ARG A 394 60.52 -21.24 -26.25
CA ARG A 394 59.83 -20.58 -25.15
C ARG A 394 58.50 -19.95 -25.60
N LEU A 395 58.48 -19.31 -26.80
CA LEU A 395 57.24 -18.74 -27.35
C LEU A 395 56.21 -19.83 -27.61
N GLY A 396 56.63 -20.98 -28.17
CA GLY A 396 55.77 -22.15 -28.35
C GLY A 396 55.16 -22.65 -27.04
N ALA A 397 56.01 -22.80 -26.00
CA ALA A 397 55.52 -23.22 -24.68
C ALA A 397 54.52 -22.26 -24.06
N ILE A 398 54.71 -20.94 -24.19
CA ILE A 398 53.73 -19.93 -23.71
C ILE A 398 52.40 -20.07 -24.46
N ILE A 399 52.42 -20.28 -25.79
CA ILE A 399 51.21 -20.45 -26.59
C ILE A 399 50.46 -21.71 -26.21
N GLU A 400 51.17 -22.83 -26.03
CA GLU A 400 50.58 -24.13 -25.59
C GLU A 400 49.98 -24.05 -24.23
N ASP A 401 50.65 -23.40 -23.25
CA ASP A 401 50.12 -23.15 -21.91
C ASP A 401 48.83 -22.31 -21.93
N LEU A 402 48.79 -21.24 -22.79
CA LEU A 402 47.61 -20.41 -22.96
C LEU A 402 46.44 -21.15 -23.59
N LEU A 403 46.67 -21.95 -24.61
CA LEU A 403 45.64 -22.77 -25.25
C LEU A 403 45.12 -23.86 -24.31
N SER A 404 46.00 -24.50 -23.54
CA SER A 404 45.63 -25.47 -22.52
C SER A 404 44.76 -24.82 -21.44
N LEU A 405 45.17 -23.68 -20.89
CA LEU A 405 44.40 -22.95 -19.87
C LEU A 405 43.02 -22.58 -20.40
N SER A 406 42.94 -22.04 -21.63
CA SER A 406 41.67 -21.68 -22.24
C SER A 406 40.71 -22.86 -22.42
N ARG A 407 41.24 -24.03 -22.83
CA ARG A 407 40.43 -25.26 -22.93
C ARG A 407 39.91 -25.74 -21.57
N ILE A 408 40.75 -25.70 -20.53
CA ILE A 408 40.37 -26.12 -19.16
C ILE A 408 39.30 -25.21 -18.62
N GLU A 409 39.44 -23.85 -18.78
CA GLU A 409 38.43 -22.88 -18.32
C GLU A 409 37.08 -23.05 -19.01
N GLN A 410 37.08 -23.35 -20.33
CA GLN A 410 35.85 -23.65 -21.07
C GLN A 410 35.17 -24.91 -20.58
N GLN A 411 35.91 -25.96 -20.26
CA GLN A 411 35.38 -27.23 -19.74
C GLN A 411 34.87 -27.09 -18.30
N GLU A 412 35.56 -26.32 -17.47
CA GLU A 412 35.12 -25.97 -16.10
C GLU A 412 33.75 -25.27 -16.12
N GLY A 413 33.58 -24.29 -17.02
CA GLY A 413 32.31 -23.55 -17.19
C GLY A 413 31.16 -24.38 -17.77
N ALA A 414 31.45 -25.41 -18.55
CA ALA A 414 30.46 -26.31 -19.14
C ALA A 414 30.01 -27.47 -18.22
N GLY A 415 30.70 -27.70 -17.11
CA GLY A 415 30.36 -28.78 -16.16
C GLY A 415 30.53 -30.19 -16.72
N SER A 416 31.25 -30.37 -17.81
CA SER A 416 31.31 -31.63 -18.59
C SER A 416 32.74 -32.13 -18.84
N LEU A 417 33.56 -32.15 -17.79
CA LEU A 417 34.86 -32.85 -17.93
C LEU A 417 34.65 -34.36 -18.07
N PRO A 418 35.10 -34.99 -19.17
CA PRO A 418 35.01 -36.43 -19.30
C PRO A 418 35.94 -37.09 -18.26
N MET A 419 35.34 -37.82 -17.34
CA MET A 419 36.04 -38.57 -16.30
C MET A 419 36.02 -40.05 -16.64
N GLU A 420 37.13 -40.70 -16.46
CA GLU A 420 37.29 -42.14 -16.67
C GLU A 420 37.93 -42.76 -15.43
N ARG A 421 37.59 -44.01 -15.14
CA ARG A 421 38.21 -44.76 -14.07
C ARG A 421 39.56 -45.29 -14.49
N VAL A 422 40.62 -44.73 -13.89
CA VAL A 422 41.99 -44.98 -14.30
C VAL A 422 42.81 -45.46 -13.10
N PRO A 423 43.65 -46.53 -13.28
CA PRO A 423 44.67 -46.89 -12.30
C PRO A 423 45.72 -45.79 -12.16
N LEU A 424 45.83 -45.17 -10.98
CA LEU A 424 46.74 -44.04 -10.76
C LEU A 424 48.22 -44.41 -10.91
N ALA A 425 48.57 -45.67 -10.70
CA ALA A 425 49.91 -46.18 -10.97
C ALA A 425 50.31 -46.03 -12.45
N MET A 426 49.35 -46.11 -13.40
CA MET A 426 49.61 -45.83 -14.82
C MET A 426 49.89 -44.33 -15.05
N VAL A 427 49.10 -43.43 -14.49
CA VAL A 427 49.27 -41.98 -14.60
C VAL A 427 50.64 -41.58 -14.03
N VAL A 428 50.99 -42.02 -12.83
CA VAL A 428 52.28 -41.74 -12.20
C VAL A 428 53.42 -42.32 -13.04
N GLY A 429 53.25 -43.54 -13.58
CA GLY A 429 54.21 -44.20 -14.43
C GLY A 429 54.48 -43.43 -15.74
N THR A 430 53.42 -42.95 -16.41
CA THR A 430 53.51 -42.11 -17.62
C THR A 430 54.24 -40.80 -17.30
N VAL A 431 53.89 -40.10 -16.21
CA VAL A 431 54.54 -38.85 -15.78
C VAL A 431 56.04 -39.07 -15.53
N ILE A 432 56.42 -40.16 -14.81
CA ILE A 432 57.83 -40.48 -14.57
C ILE A 432 58.54 -40.71 -15.89
N ALA A 433 57.97 -41.52 -16.82
CA ALA A 433 58.60 -41.83 -18.10
C ALA A 433 58.84 -40.55 -18.95
N ASP A 434 57.85 -39.65 -18.97
CA ASP A 434 57.95 -38.38 -19.73
C ASP A 434 58.94 -37.38 -19.12
N CYS A 435 59.09 -37.37 -17.79
CA CYS A 435 60.01 -36.45 -17.10
C CYS A 435 61.42 -37.03 -16.94
N LEU A 436 61.63 -38.35 -17.11
CA LEU A 436 62.89 -39.03 -16.87
C LEU A 436 64.06 -38.50 -17.68
N PRO A 437 63.94 -38.16 -19.00
CA PRO A 437 65.07 -37.59 -19.75
C PRO A 437 65.55 -36.28 -19.12
N ARG A 438 64.61 -35.39 -18.76
CA ARG A 438 64.89 -34.06 -18.14
C ARG A 438 65.49 -34.20 -16.74
N ALA A 439 65.05 -35.17 -15.98
CA ALA A 439 65.60 -35.48 -14.65
C ALA A 439 67.02 -36.00 -14.74
N ARG A 440 67.30 -36.95 -15.68
CA ARG A 440 68.64 -37.46 -15.96
C ARG A 440 69.65 -36.41 -16.40
N ASP A 441 69.22 -35.49 -17.26
CA ASP A 441 70.06 -34.36 -17.73
C ASP A 441 70.50 -33.45 -16.57
N ARG A 442 69.78 -33.53 -15.42
CA ARG A 442 70.10 -32.76 -14.22
C ARG A 442 70.56 -33.59 -13.03
N ASP A 443 70.83 -34.89 -13.24
CA ASP A 443 71.24 -35.83 -12.19
C ASP A 443 70.24 -35.89 -11.02
N ILE A 444 68.94 -35.96 -11.33
CA ILE A 444 67.83 -36.02 -10.36
C ILE A 444 67.17 -37.41 -10.43
N GLU A 445 66.92 -38.02 -9.26
CA GLU A 445 66.21 -39.26 -9.16
C GLU A 445 64.71 -39.03 -8.98
N LEU A 446 63.87 -39.66 -9.83
CA LEU A 446 62.41 -39.66 -9.70
C LEU A 446 61.94 -40.94 -8.98
N VAL A 447 61.19 -40.78 -7.91
CA VAL A 447 60.68 -41.90 -7.11
C VAL A 447 59.15 -41.87 -7.13
N GLY A 448 58.52 -42.92 -7.65
CA GLY A 448 57.05 -43.06 -7.62
C GLY A 448 56.60 -43.92 -6.43
N ASP A 449 55.69 -43.41 -5.65
CA ASP A 449 55.04 -44.12 -4.52
C ASP A 449 53.54 -44.09 -4.72
N CYS A 450 52.99 -45.12 -5.36
CA CYS A 450 51.57 -45.29 -5.63
C CYS A 450 51.13 -46.69 -5.20
N PRO A 451 50.17 -46.80 -4.27
CA PRO A 451 49.64 -48.11 -3.84
C PRO A 451 49.08 -48.87 -5.05
N PRO A 452 49.42 -50.21 -5.15
CA PRO A 452 48.88 -51.01 -6.22
C PRO A 452 47.36 -51.14 -6.09
N GLY A 453 46.64 -50.94 -7.22
CA GLY A 453 45.18 -51.05 -7.27
C GLY A 453 44.43 -49.78 -6.88
N LEU A 454 45.11 -48.67 -6.62
CA LEU A 454 44.46 -47.35 -6.42
C LEU A 454 43.93 -46.84 -7.76
N GLU A 455 42.60 -46.74 -7.86
CA GLU A 455 41.87 -46.21 -9.01
C GLU A 455 41.07 -44.97 -8.64
N ALA A 456 40.92 -44.05 -9.57
CA ALA A 456 40.07 -42.87 -9.40
C ALA A 456 39.38 -42.49 -10.72
N ASP A 457 38.22 -41.86 -10.60
CA ASP A 457 37.49 -41.25 -11.72
C ASP A 457 38.09 -39.87 -12.02
N VAL A 458 38.96 -39.82 -13.03
CA VAL A 458 39.72 -38.61 -13.40
C VAL A 458 39.83 -38.47 -14.91
N ASN A 459 40.16 -37.27 -15.36
CA ASN A 459 40.61 -37.04 -16.73
C ASN A 459 42.13 -37.26 -16.76
N ALA A 460 42.56 -38.46 -17.21
CA ALA A 460 43.96 -38.85 -17.18
C ALA A 460 44.90 -37.88 -17.91
N PRO A 461 44.61 -37.39 -19.14
CA PRO A 461 45.48 -36.45 -19.82
C PRO A 461 45.70 -35.13 -19.07
N LEU A 462 44.65 -34.59 -18.45
CA LEU A 462 44.78 -33.36 -17.65
C LEU A 462 45.52 -33.60 -16.36
N LEU A 463 45.29 -34.74 -15.71
CA LEU A 463 45.98 -35.10 -14.47
C LEU A 463 47.48 -35.34 -14.70
N GLU A 464 47.84 -36.04 -15.82
CA GLU A 464 49.22 -36.18 -16.28
C GLU A 464 49.87 -34.80 -16.52
N GLN A 465 49.19 -33.87 -17.21
CA GLN A 465 49.67 -32.51 -17.45
C GLN A 465 49.90 -31.77 -16.10
N ALA A 466 49.01 -31.87 -15.14
CA ALA A 466 49.20 -31.25 -13.82
C ALA A 466 50.44 -31.78 -13.10
N LEU A 467 50.59 -33.11 -13.08
CA LEU A 467 51.76 -33.75 -12.44
C LEU A 467 53.06 -33.42 -13.19
N ILE A 468 53.06 -33.41 -14.52
CA ILE A 468 54.24 -33.00 -15.34
C ILE A 468 54.62 -31.55 -14.99
N ASN A 469 53.66 -30.63 -14.87
CA ASN A 469 53.96 -29.26 -14.48
C ASN A 469 54.59 -29.15 -13.08
N LEU A 470 54.14 -29.97 -12.15
CA LEU A 470 54.74 -30.02 -10.80
C LEU A 470 56.12 -30.62 -10.79
N VAL A 471 56.31 -31.76 -11.48
CA VAL A 471 57.62 -32.44 -11.58
C VAL A 471 58.63 -31.58 -12.32
N ASP A 472 58.23 -30.89 -13.40
CA ASP A 472 59.10 -29.95 -14.12
C ASP A 472 59.56 -28.79 -13.25
N ASN A 473 58.66 -28.27 -12.40
CA ASN A 473 59.04 -27.25 -11.43
C ASN A 473 60.03 -27.83 -10.40
N ALA A 474 59.76 -29.00 -9.87
CA ALA A 474 60.64 -29.69 -8.94
C ALA A 474 62.06 -29.90 -9.58
N ILE A 475 62.14 -30.39 -10.82
CA ILE A 475 63.41 -30.54 -11.56
C ILE A 475 64.13 -29.20 -11.77
N LYS A 476 63.42 -28.14 -12.07
CA LYS A 476 64.00 -26.81 -12.29
C LYS A 476 64.62 -26.19 -11.04
N PHE A 477 64.04 -26.44 -9.87
CA PHE A 477 64.44 -25.81 -8.63
C PHE A 477 65.23 -26.70 -7.66
N SER A 478 65.42 -27.99 -8.02
CA SER A 478 66.29 -28.91 -7.27
C SER A 478 67.75 -28.87 -7.79
N GLU A 479 68.65 -29.14 -6.88
CA GLU A 479 70.06 -29.27 -7.19
C GLU A 479 70.38 -30.68 -7.73
N PRO A 480 71.46 -30.88 -8.49
CA PRO A 480 71.90 -32.22 -8.91
C PRO A 480 72.14 -33.16 -7.73
N GLY A 481 71.83 -34.46 -7.92
CA GLY A 481 71.98 -35.50 -6.89
C GLY A 481 70.78 -35.56 -5.90
N ARG A 482 69.73 -34.75 -6.11
CA ARG A 482 68.51 -34.74 -5.28
C ARG A 482 67.45 -35.68 -5.81
N ARG A 483 66.42 -35.93 -4.98
CA ARG A 483 65.29 -36.78 -5.27
C ARG A 483 63.98 -36.00 -5.35
N ILE A 484 63.08 -36.46 -6.22
CA ILE A 484 61.71 -35.96 -6.33
C ILE A 484 60.77 -37.16 -6.13
N TRP A 485 59.84 -37.04 -5.20
CA TRP A 485 58.82 -38.06 -4.91
C TRP A 485 57.50 -37.68 -5.54
N ILE A 486 56.85 -38.61 -6.17
CA ILE A 486 55.50 -38.51 -6.71
C ILE A 486 54.69 -39.56 -5.99
N SER A 487 53.81 -39.15 -5.07
CA SER A 487 53.02 -40.05 -4.25
C SER A 487 51.54 -39.92 -4.48
N ALA A 488 50.82 -41.04 -4.37
CA ALA A 488 49.37 -41.08 -4.42
C ALA A 488 48.85 -41.79 -3.15
N ALA A 489 47.91 -41.13 -2.47
CA ALA A 489 47.28 -41.68 -1.26
C ALA A 489 45.79 -41.35 -1.21
N THR A 490 45.03 -42.14 -0.46
CA THR A 490 43.63 -41.82 -0.17
C THR A 490 43.46 -41.45 1.29
N ASP A 491 42.85 -40.35 1.54
CA ASP A 491 42.44 -39.95 2.88
C ASP A 491 40.97 -40.33 3.12
N ALA A 492 40.79 -41.62 3.45
CA ALA A 492 39.47 -42.21 3.69
C ALA A 492 38.93 -41.93 5.11
N ALA A 493 39.76 -41.46 6.02
CA ALA A 493 39.41 -41.34 7.44
C ALA A 493 38.90 -39.94 7.85
N ALA A 494 39.22 -38.88 7.10
CA ALA A 494 39.01 -37.52 7.56
C ALA A 494 37.82 -36.79 6.88
N THR A 495 37.35 -37.25 5.71
CA THR A 495 36.32 -36.49 4.93
C THR A 495 35.32 -37.41 4.22
N THR A 496 34.08 -36.94 4.08
CA THR A 496 33.06 -37.58 3.23
C THR A 496 32.63 -36.56 2.15
N PRO A 497 32.91 -36.80 0.86
CA PRO A 497 33.52 -37.97 0.25
C PRO A 497 35.02 -38.09 0.53
N PRO A 498 35.60 -39.33 0.44
CA PRO A 498 37.03 -39.56 0.58
C PRO A 498 37.81 -38.75 -0.47
N LEU A 499 39.01 -38.28 -0.10
CA LEU A 499 39.86 -37.50 -0.98
C LEU A 499 41.03 -38.31 -1.49
N LEU A 500 41.30 -38.22 -2.80
CA LEU A 500 42.56 -38.63 -3.39
C LEU A 500 43.56 -37.50 -3.19
N SER A 501 44.72 -37.82 -2.64
CA SER A 501 45.86 -36.91 -2.49
C SER A 501 46.99 -37.34 -3.41
N LEU A 502 47.36 -36.49 -4.35
CA LEU A 502 48.52 -36.67 -5.23
C LEU A 502 49.55 -35.61 -4.87
N ALA A 503 50.69 -36.02 -4.39
CA ALA A 503 51.73 -35.08 -3.94
C ALA A 503 53.02 -35.24 -4.76
N VAL A 504 53.64 -34.08 -5.07
CA VAL A 504 54.98 -33.99 -5.65
C VAL A 504 55.86 -33.23 -4.66
N ARG A 505 56.85 -33.92 -4.12
CA ARG A 505 57.81 -33.39 -3.14
C ARG A 505 59.20 -33.31 -3.73
N ASP A 506 59.85 -32.15 -3.56
CA ASP A 506 61.23 -31.89 -3.98
C ASP A 506 62.14 -31.56 -2.76
N GLU A 507 63.44 -31.74 -2.97
CA GLU A 507 64.50 -31.28 -2.06
C GLU A 507 65.23 -30.04 -2.63
N GLY A 508 64.42 -29.12 -3.18
CA GLY A 508 64.94 -27.90 -3.79
C GLY A 508 65.18 -26.74 -2.85
N CYS A 509 65.31 -25.54 -3.40
CA CYS A 509 65.63 -24.34 -2.60
C CYS A 509 64.48 -23.91 -1.65
N GLY A 510 63.30 -24.49 -1.76
CA GLY A 510 62.11 -24.06 -1.00
C GLY A 510 61.59 -22.68 -1.36
N ILE A 511 60.53 -22.26 -0.71
CA ILE A 511 59.76 -21.04 -1.02
C ILE A 511 59.48 -20.26 0.27
N GLU A 512 59.69 -18.96 0.28
CA GLU A 512 59.36 -18.08 1.40
C GLU A 512 57.86 -17.95 1.61
N ALA A 513 57.42 -17.87 2.88
CA ALA A 513 55.99 -17.88 3.24
C ALA A 513 55.16 -16.77 2.59
N GLU A 514 55.79 -15.60 2.34
CA GLU A 514 55.11 -14.46 1.71
C GLU A 514 54.68 -14.70 0.28
N HIS A 515 55.35 -15.66 -0.43
CA HIS A 515 55.06 -16.00 -1.82
C HIS A 515 54.02 -17.10 -1.97
N LEU A 516 53.81 -17.95 -0.94
CA LEU A 516 52.92 -19.13 -1.01
C LEU A 516 51.49 -18.79 -1.46
N PRO A 517 50.82 -17.72 -0.99
CA PRO A 517 49.45 -17.40 -1.39
C PRO A 517 49.31 -17.05 -2.87
N ARG A 518 50.40 -16.59 -3.49
CA ARG A 518 50.41 -16.03 -4.84
C ARG A 518 50.94 -16.99 -5.92
N LEU A 519 51.50 -18.14 -5.51
CA LEU A 519 52.15 -19.07 -6.42
C LEU A 519 51.26 -19.56 -7.57
N PHE A 520 49.96 -19.64 -7.31
CA PHE A 520 48.96 -20.12 -8.28
C PHE A 520 48.33 -19.00 -9.10
N GLU A 521 48.79 -17.72 -8.92
CA GLU A 521 48.41 -16.62 -9.80
C GLU A 521 49.04 -16.79 -11.15
N ARG A 522 48.34 -16.41 -12.24
CA ARG A 522 48.85 -16.48 -13.61
C ARG A 522 50.04 -15.52 -13.78
N PHE A 523 51.10 -15.98 -14.41
CA PHE A 523 52.37 -15.27 -14.63
C PHE A 523 53.11 -14.82 -13.36
N TYR A 524 52.72 -15.35 -12.17
CA TYR A 524 53.44 -15.05 -10.95
C TYR A 524 54.79 -15.74 -10.90
N ARG A 525 55.80 -15.01 -10.45
CA ARG A 525 57.20 -15.50 -10.36
C ARG A 525 57.90 -14.77 -9.22
N ILE A 526 58.57 -15.49 -8.35
CA ILE A 526 59.31 -14.96 -7.19
C ILE A 526 60.47 -14.08 -7.66
N ASP A 527 61.26 -14.59 -8.61
CA ASP A 527 62.37 -13.85 -9.23
C ASP A 527 62.27 -13.86 -10.77
N ARG A 528 61.95 -12.74 -11.36
CA ARG A 528 61.80 -12.60 -12.82
C ARG A 528 63.10 -12.81 -13.58
N GLY A 529 64.29 -12.54 -12.97
CA GLY A 529 65.59 -12.70 -13.59
C GLY A 529 66.06 -14.14 -13.67
N ARG A 530 66.09 -14.81 -12.54
CA ARG A 530 66.51 -16.22 -12.41
C ARG A 530 65.57 -17.19 -13.12
N SER A 531 64.26 -16.95 -13.00
CA SER A 531 63.27 -17.79 -13.65
C SER A 531 63.23 -17.64 -15.18
N ARG A 532 63.66 -16.49 -15.77
CA ARG A 532 63.79 -16.34 -17.22
C ARG A 532 64.91 -17.24 -17.77
N ARG A 533 66.03 -17.39 -17.04
CA ARG A 533 67.16 -18.28 -17.45
C ARG A 533 66.75 -19.74 -17.39
N LEU A 534 65.81 -20.12 -16.51
CA LEU A 534 65.33 -21.47 -16.33
C LEU A 534 64.11 -21.82 -17.22
N GLY A 535 63.65 -20.89 -18.06
CA GLY A 535 62.60 -21.15 -19.09
C GLY A 535 61.18 -21.28 -18.56
N GLY A 536 60.88 -20.76 -17.36
CA GLY A 536 59.53 -20.82 -16.83
C GLY A 536 58.56 -19.79 -17.48
N THR A 537 57.35 -20.18 -17.79
CA THR A 537 56.26 -19.32 -18.33
C THR A 537 55.51 -18.55 -17.25
N GLY A 538 55.48 -19.10 -16.04
CA GLY A 538 54.64 -18.63 -14.92
C GLY A 538 53.16 -19.02 -15.03
N LEU A 539 52.83 -19.90 -15.99
CA LEU A 539 51.47 -20.43 -16.19
C LEU A 539 51.31 -21.85 -15.63
N GLY A 540 52.39 -22.63 -15.52
CA GLY A 540 52.30 -24.04 -15.12
C GLY A 540 51.53 -24.29 -13.81
N LEU A 541 51.85 -23.53 -12.73
CA LEU A 541 51.14 -23.71 -11.43
C LEU A 541 49.68 -23.21 -11.49
N SER A 542 49.35 -22.21 -12.30
CA SER A 542 47.97 -21.80 -12.51
C SER A 542 47.19 -22.85 -13.32
N ILE A 543 47.82 -23.55 -14.27
CA ILE A 543 47.25 -24.68 -14.99
C ILE A 543 46.95 -25.83 -14.00
N VAL A 544 47.88 -26.17 -13.09
CA VAL A 544 47.65 -27.15 -12.03
C VAL A 544 46.44 -26.82 -11.19
N LYS A 545 46.29 -25.55 -10.77
CA LYS A 545 45.12 -25.09 -10.01
C LYS A 545 43.82 -25.28 -10.78
N HIS A 546 43.76 -24.85 -12.05
CA HIS A 546 42.55 -25.01 -12.87
C HIS A 546 42.21 -26.46 -13.16
N ILE A 547 43.22 -27.34 -13.35
CA ILE A 547 42.99 -28.76 -13.49
C ILE A 547 42.41 -29.35 -12.20
N ALA A 548 42.94 -28.97 -11.02
CA ALA A 548 42.39 -29.42 -9.74
C ALA A 548 40.93 -28.96 -9.57
N GLN A 549 40.63 -27.70 -9.88
CA GLN A 549 39.27 -27.15 -9.83
C GLN A 549 38.30 -27.81 -10.80
N ALA A 550 38.73 -28.09 -12.03
CA ALA A 550 37.95 -28.83 -13.03
C ALA A 550 37.59 -30.26 -12.58
N HIS A 551 38.43 -30.88 -11.74
CA HIS A 551 38.14 -32.14 -11.08
C HIS A 551 37.31 -31.98 -9.78
N GLY A 552 36.90 -30.75 -9.41
CA GLY A 552 36.18 -30.45 -8.17
C GLY A 552 37.06 -30.50 -6.91
N GLY A 553 38.38 -30.44 -7.09
CA GLY A 553 39.36 -30.50 -6.03
C GLY A 553 40.09 -29.19 -5.75
N THR A 554 41.17 -29.28 -5.01
CA THR A 554 42.02 -28.16 -4.61
C THR A 554 43.49 -28.50 -4.71
N VAL A 555 44.36 -27.49 -4.79
CA VAL A 555 45.82 -27.64 -4.69
C VAL A 555 46.33 -26.90 -3.49
N ALA A 556 47.28 -27.49 -2.77
CA ALA A 556 47.97 -26.91 -1.62
C ALA A 556 49.48 -26.97 -1.85
N VAL A 557 50.23 -26.16 -1.10
CA VAL A 557 51.68 -26.15 -1.10
C VAL A 557 52.19 -25.99 0.34
N GLU A 558 53.14 -26.82 0.71
CA GLU A 558 53.92 -26.71 1.94
C GLU A 558 55.38 -26.58 1.55
N SER A 559 56.08 -25.56 2.04
CA SER A 559 57.45 -25.30 1.65
C SER A 559 58.22 -24.63 2.78
N GLN A 560 59.50 -24.99 2.87
CA GLN A 560 60.44 -24.38 3.79
C GLN A 560 61.72 -24.03 3.03
N PRO A 561 62.20 -22.75 3.12
CA PRO A 561 63.44 -22.33 2.47
C PRO A 561 64.63 -23.20 2.88
N GLY A 562 65.38 -23.65 1.87
CA GLY A 562 66.52 -24.53 2.06
C GLY A 562 66.27 -26.02 2.31
N VAL A 563 64.98 -26.42 2.43
CA VAL A 563 64.57 -27.84 2.66
C VAL A 563 63.89 -28.45 1.43
N GLY A 564 63.00 -27.66 0.79
CA GLY A 564 62.23 -28.10 -0.38
C GLY A 564 60.77 -27.72 -0.33
N SER A 565 59.99 -28.25 -1.27
CA SER A 565 58.56 -27.99 -1.39
C SER A 565 57.75 -29.25 -1.64
N GLU A 566 56.51 -29.29 -1.16
CA GLU A 566 55.52 -30.31 -1.42
C GLU A 566 54.24 -29.66 -1.97
N PHE A 567 53.90 -30.05 -3.18
CA PHE A 567 52.65 -29.63 -3.84
C PHE A 567 51.67 -30.77 -3.83
N THR A 568 50.49 -30.56 -3.28
CA THR A 568 49.46 -31.59 -3.08
C THR A 568 48.19 -31.23 -3.82
N LEU A 569 47.76 -32.05 -4.78
CA LEU A 569 46.42 -32.05 -5.38
C LEU A 569 45.49 -32.89 -4.53
N ARG A 570 44.39 -32.34 -4.09
CA ARG A 570 43.32 -33.04 -3.37
C ARG A 570 42.07 -33.10 -4.22
N LEU A 571 41.72 -34.28 -4.69
CA LEU A 571 40.60 -34.52 -5.60
C LEU A 571 39.53 -35.38 -4.92
N PRO A 572 38.23 -35.09 -5.09
CA PRO A 572 37.18 -35.92 -4.52
C PRO A 572 37.15 -37.30 -5.22
N LEU A 573 37.25 -38.35 -4.44
CA LEU A 573 36.97 -39.71 -4.94
C LEU A 573 35.45 -39.85 -5.06
N ARG A 574 34.94 -39.83 -6.29
CA ARG A 574 33.54 -40.14 -6.53
C ARG A 574 33.32 -41.61 -6.26
N ALA A 575 32.34 -41.94 -5.40
CA ALA A 575 31.92 -43.34 -5.22
C ALA A 575 31.39 -43.83 -6.57
N ALA A 576 31.78 -45.04 -6.95
CA ALA A 576 31.21 -45.71 -8.12
C ALA A 576 29.66 -45.73 -7.95
N VAL A 577 28.94 -45.10 -8.89
CA VAL A 577 27.47 -45.22 -8.97
C VAL A 577 27.13 -46.58 -9.53
#